data_c3c65cd291067de4be5e4fea301c1a76
#
_entry.id   c3c65cd291067de4be5e4fea301c1a76
#
_cell.length_a   1.000
_cell.length_b   1.000
_cell.length_c   1.000
_cell.angle_alpha   90.00
_cell.angle_beta   90.00
_cell.angle_gamma   90.00
#
_symmetry.space_group_name_H-M   'P 1'
#
loop_
_entity.id
_entity.type
_entity.pdbx_description
1 polymer ?
#
loop_
_entity_poly.entity_id
_entity_poly.type
_entity_poly.pdbx_seq_one_letter_code
_entity_poly.pdbx_strand_id
1 'polypeptide(L)'
;MIKQYKLRFYNFRLVIFLLAISFIGIQLVGTAADYLRTRQLLGVIIGVVFMLILSLMDYSWLLNFQWIMYGFNIVMLLAVRFFGSSANGAARWVDLGFIRFQPTELSKIIIILFFAKFFMDHEEDLNTLKTLIQSAVL
;
A
#
# COMPACT_ATOMS: atom_id res chain seq x y z
N MET A 1 1.01 -16.47 -14.46
CA MET A 1 0.00 -17.56 -14.53
C MET A 1 -1.20 -17.14 -13.70
N ILE A 2 -2.38 -16.98 -14.32
CA ILE A 2 -3.62 -16.66 -13.59
C ILE A 2 -4.06 -17.96 -12.94
N LYS A 3 -3.86 -18.10 -11.61
CA LYS A 3 -4.47 -19.19 -10.83
C LYS A 3 -5.98 -19.09 -11.04
N GLN A 4 -6.64 -20.22 -11.35
CA GLN A 4 -8.11 -20.26 -11.41
C GLN A 4 -8.68 -19.84 -10.04
N TYR A 5 -9.00 -18.57 -9.91
CA TYR A 5 -9.63 -18.03 -8.73
C TYR A 5 -11.03 -18.61 -8.61
N LYS A 6 -11.25 -19.48 -7.64
CA LYS A 6 -12.59 -19.95 -7.31
C LYS A 6 -13.28 -18.80 -6.58
N LEU A 7 -14.12 -18.03 -7.27
CA LEU A 7 -14.94 -16.94 -6.72
C LEU A 7 -15.70 -17.33 -5.44
N ARG A 8 -15.92 -18.65 -5.23
CA ARG A 8 -16.51 -19.22 -4.01
C ARG A 8 -15.74 -18.88 -2.73
N PHE A 9 -14.42 -18.62 -2.81
CA PHE A 9 -13.58 -18.30 -1.65
C PHE A 9 -13.34 -16.79 -1.50
N TYR A 10 -13.95 -15.98 -2.36
CA TYR A 10 -13.83 -14.53 -2.26
C TYR A 10 -14.62 -14.00 -1.08
N ASN A 11 -13.95 -13.22 -0.22
CA ASN A 11 -14.57 -12.71 1.00
C ASN A 11 -15.44 -11.48 0.72
N PHE A 12 -16.62 -11.69 0.15
CA PHE A 12 -17.57 -10.62 -0.15
C PHE A 12 -17.97 -9.79 1.07
N ARG A 13 -17.98 -10.39 2.28
CA ARG A 13 -18.30 -9.66 3.51
C ARG A 13 -17.30 -8.52 3.74
N LEU A 14 -16.02 -8.81 3.59
CA LEU A 14 -14.94 -7.81 3.74
C LEU A 14 -15.12 -6.67 2.74
N VAL A 15 -15.43 -6.98 1.49
CA VAL A 15 -15.66 -5.97 0.44
C VAL A 15 -16.87 -5.09 0.78
N ILE A 16 -17.99 -5.69 1.24
CA ILE A 16 -19.18 -4.94 1.64
C ILE A 16 -18.86 -3.99 2.79
N PHE A 17 -18.15 -4.44 3.82
CA PHE A 17 -17.75 -3.58 4.94
C PHE A 17 -16.84 -2.43 4.49
N LEU A 18 -15.88 -2.72 3.61
CA LEU A 18 -14.97 -1.71 3.06
C LEU A 18 -15.75 -0.65 2.27
N LEU A 19 -16.68 -1.06 1.42
CA LEU A 19 -17.52 -0.14 0.65
C LEU A 19 -18.44 0.68 1.56
N ALA A 20 -19.02 0.06 2.61
CA ALA A 20 -19.87 0.75 3.58
C ALA A 20 -19.09 1.84 4.33
N ILE A 21 -17.90 1.52 4.85
CA ILE A 21 -17.04 2.50 5.52
C ILE A 21 -16.60 3.61 4.56
N SER A 22 -16.24 3.27 3.33
CA SER A 22 -15.88 4.25 2.31
C SER A 22 -17.04 5.20 1.97
N PHE A 23 -18.25 4.67 1.89
CA PHE A 23 -19.44 5.49 1.66
C PHE A 23 -19.69 6.47 2.81
N ILE A 24 -19.60 6.01 4.05
CA ILE A 24 -19.70 6.87 5.24
C ILE A 24 -18.62 7.96 5.20
N GLY A 25 -17.38 7.58 4.86
CA GLY A 25 -16.27 8.52 4.73
C GLY A 25 -16.52 9.62 3.67
N ILE A 26 -17.11 9.27 2.52
CA ILE A 26 -17.49 10.24 1.48
C ILE A 26 -18.53 11.23 2.01
N GLN A 27 -19.52 10.75 2.76
CA GLN A 27 -20.54 11.63 3.33
C GLN A 27 -19.97 12.56 4.39
N LEU A 28 -19.12 12.05 5.29
CA LEU A 28 -18.47 12.87 6.31
C LEU A 28 -17.55 13.94 5.71
N VAL A 29 -16.77 13.60 4.69
CA VAL A 29 -15.94 14.59 3.98
C VAL A 29 -16.80 15.62 3.28
N GLY A 30 -17.92 15.21 2.68
CA GLY A 30 -18.86 16.13 2.02
C GLY A 30 -19.50 17.12 2.97
N THR A 31 -19.79 16.75 4.23
CA THR A 31 -20.34 17.68 5.24
C THR A 31 -19.29 18.68 5.72
N ALA A 32 -18.01 18.31 5.75
CA ALA A 32 -16.93 19.19 6.19
C ALA A 32 -16.49 20.17 5.08
N ALA A 33 -16.42 19.68 3.83
CA ALA A 33 -15.99 20.46 2.68
C ALA A 33 -16.53 19.85 1.38
N ASP A 34 -17.58 20.44 0.84
CA ASP A 34 -18.30 19.87 -0.32
C ASP A 34 -17.41 19.70 -1.56
N TYR A 35 -16.44 20.60 -1.79
CA TYR A 35 -15.49 20.48 -2.91
C TYR A 35 -14.56 19.26 -2.80
N LEU A 36 -14.35 18.70 -1.60
CA LEU A 36 -13.54 17.49 -1.39
C LEU A 36 -14.32 16.21 -1.65
N ARG A 37 -15.66 16.26 -1.63
CA ARG A 37 -16.53 15.10 -1.85
C ARG A 37 -16.24 14.41 -3.18
N THR A 38 -16.14 15.20 -4.25
CA THR A 38 -15.84 14.66 -5.59
C THR A 38 -14.47 14.02 -5.65
N ARG A 39 -13.45 14.65 -5.03
CA ARG A 39 -12.09 14.07 -4.97
C ARG A 39 -12.06 12.78 -4.16
N GLN A 40 -12.78 12.72 -3.05
CA GLN A 40 -12.91 11.52 -2.22
C GLN A 40 -13.61 10.39 -2.99
N LEU A 41 -14.70 10.70 -3.70
CA LEU A 41 -15.41 9.73 -4.52
C LEU A 41 -14.52 9.14 -5.62
N LEU A 42 -13.77 9.99 -6.33
CA LEU A 42 -12.81 9.53 -7.35
C LEU A 42 -11.73 8.65 -6.75
N GLY A 43 -11.20 9.02 -5.57
CA GLY A 43 -10.21 8.20 -4.85
C GLY A 43 -10.77 6.82 -4.49
N VAL A 44 -12.01 6.74 -4.00
CA VAL A 44 -12.65 5.47 -3.68
C VAL A 44 -12.88 4.62 -4.93
N ILE A 45 -13.34 5.21 -6.03
CA ILE A 45 -13.54 4.47 -7.30
C ILE A 45 -12.20 3.88 -7.78
N ILE A 46 -11.14 4.69 -7.82
CA ILE A 46 -9.81 4.24 -8.22
C ILE A 46 -9.32 3.14 -7.27
N GLY A 47 -9.48 3.32 -5.96
CA GLY A 47 -9.11 2.33 -4.95
C GLY A 47 -9.83 0.99 -5.12
N VAL A 48 -11.14 1.01 -5.40
CA VAL A 48 -11.93 -0.20 -5.67
C VAL A 48 -11.44 -0.90 -6.95
N VAL A 49 -11.15 -0.16 -8.02
CA VAL A 49 -10.60 -0.73 -9.26
C VAL A 49 -9.26 -1.41 -8.98
N PHE A 50 -8.34 -0.74 -8.28
CA PHE A 50 -7.06 -1.33 -7.88
C PHE A 50 -7.24 -2.57 -6.98
N MET A 51 -8.15 -2.50 -6.02
CA MET A 51 -8.47 -3.65 -5.16
C MET A 51 -8.93 -4.86 -5.98
N LEU A 52 -9.80 -4.66 -6.96
CA LEU A 52 -10.27 -5.75 -7.83
C LEU A 52 -9.13 -6.31 -8.69
N ILE A 53 -8.30 -5.45 -9.28
CA ILE A 53 -7.15 -5.89 -10.08
C ILE A 53 -6.19 -6.71 -9.21
N LEU A 54 -5.79 -6.19 -8.06
CA LEU A 54 -4.84 -6.86 -7.17
C LEU A 54 -5.41 -8.16 -6.59
N SER A 55 -6.73 -8.23 -6.36
CA SER A 55 -7.38 -9.45 -5.84
C SER A 55 -7.38 -10.59 -6.84
N LEU A 56 -7.25 -10.30 -8.15
CA LEU A 56 -7.17 -11.29 -9.22
C LEU A 56 -5.71 -11.68 -9.57
N MET A 57 -4.73 -10.92 -9.06
CA MET A 57 -3.31 -11.20 -9.30
C MET A 57 -2.79 -12.26 -8.33
N ASP A 58 -1.84 -13.06 -8.80
CA ASP A 58 -1.09 -13.97 -7.92
C ASP A 58 -0.02 -13.16 -7.16
N TYR A 59 -0.20 -13.02 -5.85
CA TYR A 59 0.75 -12.30 -4.99
C TYR A 59 2.15 -12.93 -4.97
N SER A 60 2.28 -14.23 -5.30
CA SER A 60 3.57 -14.90 -5.38
C SER A 60 4.49 -14.26 -6.41
N TRP A 61 3.92 -13.77 -7.51
CA TRP A 61 4.67 -13.01 -8.51
C TRP A 61 5.20 -11.69 -7.93
N LEU A 62 4.37 -10.98 -7.18
CA LEU A 62 4.75 -9.72 -6.54
C LEU A 62 5.88 -9.93 -5.51
N LEU A 63 5.80 -11.00 -4.74
CA LEU A 63 6.81 -11.34 -3.74
C LEU A 63 8.19 -11.67 -4.35
N ASN A 64 8.25 -12.20 -5.57
CA ASN A 64 9.52 -12.48 -6.24
C ASN A 64 10.32 -11.19 -6.57
N PHE A 65 9.66 -10.05 -6.64
CA PHE A 65 10.29 -8.73 -6.87
C PHE A 65 10.61 -7.96 -5.58
N GLN A 66 10.59 -8.62 -4.42
CA GLN A 66 10.77 -7.98 -3.12
C GLN A 66 11.99 -7.05 -3.04
N TRP A 67 13.15 -7.48 -3.55
CA TRP A 67 14.38 -6.68 -3.51
C TRP A 67 14.32 -5.46 -4.41
N ILE A 68 13.69 -5.58 -5.58
CA ILE A 68 13.48 -4.45 -6.49
C ILE A 68 12.52 -3.45 -5.87
N MET A 69 11.43 -3.94 -5.26
CA MET A 69 10.46 -3.10 -4.54
C MET A 69 11.11 -2.39 -3.36
N TYR A 70 11.98 -3.08 -2.61
CA TYR A 70 12.71 -2.48 -1.50
C TYR A 70 13.67 -1.39 -1.97
N GLY A 71 14.46 -1.66 -3.02
CA GLY A 71 15.33 -0.65 -3.64
C GLY A 71 14.55 0.56 -4.15
N PHE A 72 13.43 0.33 -4.84
CA PHE A 72 12.53 1.40 -5.27
C PHE A 72 12.00 2.22 -4.08
N ASN A 73 11.64 1.56 -2.98
CA ASN A 73 11.19 2.22 -1.76
C ASN A 73 12.24 3.17 -1.19
N ILE A 74 13.50 2.74 -1.10
CA ILE A 74 14.60 3.59 -0.64
C ILE A 74 14.76 4.80 -1.54
N VAL A 75 14.81 4.60 -2.85
CA VAL A 75 14.95 5.70 -3.82
C VAL A 75 13.79 6.68 -3.71
N MET A 76 12.55 6.18 -3.58
CA MET A 76 11.36 7.00 -3.43
C MET A 76 11.40 7.83 -2.13
N LEU A 77 11.81 7.25 -1.00
CA LEU A 77 11.93 7.97 0.27
C LEU A 77 13.04 9.02 0.22
N LEU A 78 14.18 8.71 -0.41
CA LEU A 78 15.24 9.68 -0.63
C LEU A 78 14.79 10.83 -1.54
N ALA A 79 14.07 10.53 -2.62
CA ALA A 79 13.52 11.54 -3.51
C ALA A 79 12.59 12.51 -2.76
N VAL A 80 11.74 12.01 -1.85
CA VAL A 80 10.88 12.88 -1.03
C VAL A 80 11.69 13.74 -0.07
N ARG A 81 12.76 13.21 0.49
CA ARG A 81 13.61 14.00 1.39
C ARG A 81 14.26 15.19 0.69
N PHE A 82 14.62 15.03 -0.60
CA PHE A 82 15.31 16.09 -1.35
C PHE A 82 14.35 16.99 -2.14
N PHE A 83 13.23 16.45 -2.62
CA PHE A 83 12.30 17.14 -3.53
C PHE A 83 10.89 17.30 -2.95
N GLY A 84 10.63 16.77 -1.75
CA GLY A 84 9.30 16.82 -1.14
C GLY A 84 8.93 18.24 -0.69
N SER A 85 7.66 18.59 -0.86
CA SER A 85 7.09 19.81 -0.30
C SER A 85 6.90 19.66 1.22
N SER A 86 7.39 20.65 1.97
CA SER A 86 7.25 20.66 3.42
C SER A 86 5.90 21.27 3.83
N ALA A 87 5.07 20.43 4.44
CA ALA A 87 3.95 20.93 5.23
C ALA A 87 4.32 20.78 6.72
N ASN A 88 4.23 21.87 7.49
CA ASN A 88 4.56 21.89 8.92
C ASN A 88 6.01 21.46 9.25
N GLY A 89 6.99 21.83 8.45
CA GLY A 89 8.42 21.63 8.75
C GLY A 89 8.99 20.26 8.37
N ALA A 90 8.20 19.36 7.77
CA ALA A 90 8.71 18.07 7.29
C ALA A 90 8.26 17.81 5.85
N ALA A 91 9.23 17.51 4.97
CA ALA A 91 8.96 17.10 3.59
C ALA A 91 8.36 15.69 3.59
N ARG A 92 7.05 15.57 3.39
CA ARG A 92 6.32 14.30 3.44
C ARG A 92 5.44 14.05 2.23
N TRP A 93 5.18 15.09 1.44
CA TRP A 93 4.23 15.06 0.35
C TRP A 93 4.91 15.37 -0.98
N VAL A 94 4.52 14.65 -2.00
CA VAL A 94 4.83 14.98 -3.39
C VAL A 94 3.56 15.52 -4.01
N ASP A 95 3.62 16.77 -4.48
CA ASP A 95 2.50 17.39 -5.17
C ASP A 95 2.59 17.05 -6.66
N LEU A 96 1.65 16.25 -7.14
CA LEU A 96 1.55 15.88 -8.55
C LEU A 96 0.59 16.80 -9.33
N GLY A 97 0.22 17.95 -8.75
CA GLY A 97 -0.68 18.93 -9.32
C GLY A 97 -2.16 18.64 -9.06
N PHE A 98 -2.63 17.46 -9.38
CA PHE A 98 -4.04 17.04 -9.18
C PHE A 98 -4.25 16.18 -7.93
N ILE A 99 -3.21 15.49 -7.45
CA ILE A 99 -3.23 14.65 -6.24
C ILE A 99 -1.97 14.95 -5.42
N ARG A 100 -2.13 15.09 -4.10
CA ARG A 100 -1.02 15.04 -3.16
C ARG A 100 -0.78 13.60 -2.78
N PHE A 101 0.40 13.10 -3.12
CA PHE A 101 0.81 11.73 -2.82
C PHE A 101 1.79 11.73 -1.64
N GLN A 102 1.55 10.83 -0.69
CA GLN A 102 2.45 10.61 0.44
C GLN A 102 3.19 9.29 0.24
N PRO A 103 4.45 9.31 -0.17
CA PRO A 103 5.22 8.11 -0.46
C PRO A 103 5.36 7.15 0.73
N THR A 104 5.33 7.67 1.96
CA THR A 104 5.40 6.84 3.17
C THR A 104 4.21 5.88 3.31
N GLU A 105 3.05 6.18 2.72
CA GLU A 105 1.91 5.25 2.73
C GLU A 105 2.20 4.02 1.84
N LEU A 106 2.77 4.24 0.67
CA LEU A 106 3.20 3.14 -0.20
C LEU A 106 4.37 2.37 0.41
N SER A 107 5.30 3.07 1.06
CA SER A 107 6.44 2.49 1.77
C SER A 107 6.02 1.44 2.80
N LYS A 108 4.98 1.71 3.59
CA LYS A 108 4.45 0.75 4.58
C LYS A 108 4.05 -0.58 3.91
N ILE A 109 3.34 -0.50 2.77
CA ILE A 109 2.91 -1.69 2.04
C ILE A 109 4.11 -2.48 1.51
N ILE A 110 5.08 -1.78 0.92
CA ILE A 110 6.30 -2.41 0.38
C ILE A 110 7.09 -3.10 1.49
N ILE A 111 7.26 -2.45 2.64
CA ILE A 111 7.98 -3.00 3.79
C ILE A 111 7.27 -4.25 4.33
N ILE A 112 5.94 -4.22 4.47
CA ILE A 112 5.16 -5.39 4.92
C ILE A 112 5.36 -6.57 3.95
N LEU A 113 5.27 -6.35 2.64
CA LEU A 113 5.46 -7.39 1.64
C LEU A 113 6.90 -7.92 1.65
N PHE A 114 7.87 -7.02 1.79
CA PHE A 114 9.28 -7.40 1.88
C PHE A 114 9.56 -8.32 3.07
N PHE A 115 9.15 -7.90 4.27
CA PHE A 115 9.37 -8.72 5.47
C PHE A 115 8.55 -10.00 5.47
N ALA A 116 7.32 -9.98 4.95
CA ALA A 116 6.54 -11.20 4.81
C ALA A 116 7.28 -12.25 3.98
N LYS A 117 7.83 -11.85 2.83
CA LYS A 117 8.61 -12.77 1.99
C LYS A 117 9.94 -13.13 2.63
N PHE A 118 10.64 -12.18 3.25
CA PHE A 118 11.90 -12.44 3.95
C PHE A 118 11.73 -13.53 5.03
N PHE A 119 10.69 -13.42 5.85
CA PHE A 119 10.42 -14.41 6.90
C PHE A 119 9.94 -15.76 6.33
N MET A 120 9.20 -15.76 5.23
CA MET A 120 8.84 -17.01 4.54
C MET A 120 10.07 -17.74 4.02
N ASP A 121 11.05 -17.02 3.49
CA ASP A 121 12.27 -17.61 2.94
C ASP A 121 13.24 -18.10 4.03
N HIS A 122 13.10 -17.62 5.27
CA HIS A 122 13.96 -17.97 6.42
C HIS A 122 13.18 -18.66 7.54
N GLU A 123 12.05 -19.32 7.24
CA GLU A 123 11.16 -19.92 8.22
C GLU A 123 11.89 -20.92 9.14
N GLU A 124 12.81 -21.70 8.59
CA GLU A 124 13.60 -22.70 9.34
C GLU A 124 14.65 -22.08 10.26
N ASP A 125 15.13 -20.86 9.91
CA ASP A 125 16.23 -20.18 10.59
C ASP A 125 15.78 -18.99 11.47
N LEU A 126 14.48 -18.80 11.68
CA LEU A 126 13.93 -17.65 12.41
C LEU A 126 14.44 -17.53 13.86
N ASN A 127 14.80 -18.64 14.48
CA ASN A 127 15.36 -18.69 15.84
C ASN A 127 16.86 -18.37 15.91
N THR A 128 17.50 -18.14 14.76
CA THR A 128 18.92 -17.83 14.72
C THR A 128 19.14 -16.34 14.93
N LEU A 129 20.04 -15.97 15.88
CA LEU A 129 20.43 -14.59 16.13
C LEU A 129 20.85 -13.84 14.85
N LYS A 130 21.46 -14.55 13.91
CA LYS A 130 21.87 -14.01 12.62
C LYS A 130 20.67 -13.48 11.82
N THR A 131 19.59 -14.24 11.70
CA THR A 131 18.37 -13.86 10.98
C THR A 131 17.65 -12.70 11.66
N LEU A 132 17.62 -12.69 13.00
CA LEU A 132 17.06 -11.59 13.77
C LEU A 132 17.85 -10.29 13.59
N ILE A 133 19.19 -10.34 13.63
CA ILE A 133 20.03 -9.16 13.39
C ILE A 133 19.86 -8.69 11.95
N GLN A 134 19.83 -9.59 10.98
CA GLN A 134 19.63 -9.25 9.57
C GLN A 134 18.28 -8.55 9.34
N SER A 135 17.20 -9.03 9.96
CA SER A 135 15.88 -8.39 9.86
C SER A 135 15.81 -7.02 10.55
N ALA A 136 16.65 -6.77 11.56
CA ALA A 136 16.69 -5.49 12.28
C ALA A 136 17.54 -4.43 11.56
N VAL A 137 18.45 -4.84 10.68
CA VAL A 137 19.34 -3.95 9.88
C VAL A 137 18.70 -3.56 8.54
N LEU A 138 17.77 -4.37 8.02
CA LEU A 138 17.01 -4.11 6.79
C LEU A 138 15.88 -3.13 7.06
#